data_83d200c50011ea93a9552cf8f0b0efca
#
_entry.id   83d200c50011ea93a9552cf8f0b0efca
#
_cell.length_a   1.000
_cell.length_b   1.000
_cell.length_c   1.000
_cell.angle_alpha   90.00
_cell.angle_beta   90.00
_cell.angle_gamma   90.00
#
_symmetry.space_group_name_H-M   'P 1'
#
loop_
_entity.id
_entity.type
_entity.pdbx_description
1 polymer ?
#
loop_
_entity_poly.entity_id
_entity_poly.type
_entity_poly.pdbx_seq_one_letter_code
_entity_poly.pdbx_strand_id
1 'polypeptide(L)'
;DPGILQRGLTAVQECGAAVAGVPVKDTIKQVSPQGQITGTPDRDRLWAAQTPQIFEYALLWQAHQRCTQPVTDDAAMLESLGHPVKMFLGAYENIKVTTTDDLVIAERFLKASSNI
;
A
#
# COMPACT_ATOMS: atom_id res chain seq x y z
N ASP A 1 -13.32 -5.21 -4.35
CA ASP A 1 -13.84 -5.61 -3.04
C ASP A 1 -14.37 -4.39 -2.29
N PRO A 2 -15.70 -4.26 -2.16
CA PRO A 2 -16.30 -3.11 -1.45
C PRO A 2 -15.94 -3.07 0.05
N GLY A 3 -15.51 -4.18 0.63
CA GLY A 3 -15.07 -4.23 2.02
C GLY A 3 -13.78 -3.50 2.30
N ILE A 4 -12.95 -3.24 1.28
CA ILE A 4 -11.66 -2.58 1.44
C ILE A 4 -11.86 -1.17 2.03
N LEU A 5 -12.76 -0.39 1.46
CA LEU A 5 -13.02 0.97 1.93
C LEU A 5 -13.54 0.98 3.37
N GLN A 6 -14.45 0.06 3.71
CA GLN A 6 -14.99 -0.04 5.06
C GLN A 6 -13.89 -0.37 6.07
N ARG A 7 -13.02 -1.31 5.74
CA ARG A 7 -11.89 -1.66 6.63
C ARG A 7 -10.94 -0.48 6.80
N GLY A 8 -10.73 0.30 5.73
CA GLY A 8 -9.89 1.49 5.77
C GLY A 8 -10.46 2.59 6.65
N LEU A 9 -11.76 2.84 6.56
CA LEU A 9 -12.43 3.83 7.40
C LEU A 9 -12.36 3.45 8.89
N THR A 10 -12.46 2.17 9.19
CA THR A 10 -12.28 1.67 10.56
C THR A 10 -10.83 1.87 11.03
N ALA A 11 -9.87 1.52 10.19
CA ALA A 11 -8.45 1.62 10.54
C ALA A 11 -8.00 3.07 10.75
N VAL A 12 -8.49 4.02 9.95
CA VAL A 12 -8.10 5.42 10.06
C VAL A 12 -8.55 6.05 11.37
N GLN A 13 -9.59 5.52 12.00
CA GLN A 13 -10.06 6.00 13.29
C GLN A 13 -9.05 5.75 14.41
N GLU A 14 -8.13 4.80 14.23
CA GLU A 14 -7.14 4.46 15.27
C GLU A 14 -6.02 5.49 15.37
N CYS A 15 -5.50 5.97 14.24
CA CYS A 15 -4.35 6.87 14.25
C CYS A 15 -4.40 7.98 13.20
N GLY A 16 -5.48 8.09 12.44
CA GLY A 16 -5.66 9.13 11.44
C GLY A 16 -5.03 8.85 10.08
N ALA A 17 -4.35 7.72 9.92
CA ALA A 17 -3.71 7.34 8.65
C ALA A 17 -3.74 5.83 8.47
N ALA A 18 -4.19 5.37 7.30
CA ALA A 18 -4.31 3.95 7.01
C ALA A 18 -4.05 3.65 5.53
N VAL A 19 -3.39 2.52 5.28
CA VAL A 19 -2.97 2.10 3.93
C VAL A 19 -3.47 0.69 3.67
N ALA A 20 -4.16 0.49 2.54
CA ALA A 20 -4.50 -0.84 2.09
C ALA A 20 -3.24 -1.59 1.65
N GLY A 21 -3.20 -2.88 1.90
CA GLY A 21 -2.10 -3.71 1.45
C GLY A 21 -2.37 -5.18 1.68
N VAL A 22 -1.43 -6.00 1.23
CA VAL A 22 -1.48 -7.45 1.40
C VAL A 22 -0.12 -7.97 1.82
N PRO A 23 -0.09 -9.05 2.64
CA PRO A 23 1.18 -9.71 2.96
C PRO A 23 1.90 -10.16 1.67
N VAL A 24 3.20 -9.98 1.64
CA VAL A 24 4.02 -10.38 0.50
C VAL A 24 4.10 -11.91 0.45
N LYS A 25 3.85 -12.49 -0.72
CA LYS A 25 3.94 -13.93 -0.94
C LYS A 25 5.33 -14.35 -1.40
N ASP A 26 5.99 -13.51 -2.19
CA ASP A 26 7.30 -13.82 -2.77
C ASP A 26 8.41 -13.58 -1.78
N THR A 27 9.50 -14.31 -1.93
CA THR A 27 10.73 -13.99 -1.20
C THR A 27 11.31 -12.71 -1.76
N ILE A 28 11.55 -11.73 -0.88
CA ILE A 28 12.12 -10.43 -1.27
C ILE A 28 13.61 -10.45 -1.01
N LYS A 29 14.41 -9.99 -1.97
CA LYS A 29 15.85 -9.86 -1.86
C LYS A 29 16.25 -8.39 -1.90
N GLN A 30 17.09 -7.98 -0.99
CA GLN A 30 17.80 -6.69 -1.09
C GLN A 30 19.02 -6.92 -1.96
N VAL A 31 19.26 -5.99 -2.90
CA VAL A 31 20.38 -6.11 -3.86
C VAL A 31 21.21 -4.85 -3.90
N SER A 32 22.50 -5.00 -4.15
CA SER A 32 23.42 -3.89 -4.39
C SER A 32 23.21 -3.32 -5.80
N PRO A 33 23.75 -2.11 -6.11
CA PRO A 33 23.71 -1.58 -7.46
C PRO A 33 24.32 -2.50 -8.51
N GLN A 34 25.22 -3.41 -8.12
CA GLN A 34 25.85 -4.40 -9.00
C GLN A 34 25.04 -5.70 -9.14
N GLY A 35 23.85 -5.76 -8.51
CA GLY A 35 22.97 -6.93 -8.61
C GLY A 35 23.29 -8.06 -7.65
N GLN A 36 24.15 -7.84 -6.67
CA GLN A 36 24.45 -8.85 -5.67
C GLN A 36 23.43 -8.81 -4.53
N ILE A 37 22.99 -9.96 -4.08
CA ILE A 37 22.07 -10.06 -2.94
C ILE A 37 22.80 -9.66 -1.67
N THR A 38 22.26 -8.66 -0.96
CA THR A 38 22.83 -8.17 0.31
C THR A 38 22.01 -8.61 1.52
N GLY A 39 20.81 -9.11 1.33
CA GLY A 39 19.99 -9.60 2.43
C GLY A 39 18.64 -10.11 1.96
N THR A 40 17.97 -10.82 2.85
CA THR A 40 16.62 -11.34 2.63
C THR A 40 15.79 -10.93 3.85
N PRO A 41 14.94 -9.87 3.74
CA PRO A 41 14.08 -9.46 4.84
C PRO A 41 13.10 -10.56 5.23
N ASP A 42 12.68 -10.54 6.49
CA ASP A 42 11.66 -11.46 6.96
C ASP A 42 10.33 -11.13 6.28
N ARG A 43 9.85 -12.05 5.45
CA ARG A 43 8.63 -11.88 4.66
C ARG A 43 7.40 -11.67 5.54
N ASP A 44 7.37 -12.21 6.74
CA ASP A 44 6.25 -12.08 7.68
C ASP A 44 6.06 -10.63 8.14
N ARG A 45 7.05 -9.77 7.94
CA ARG A 45 7.00 -8.35 8.28
C ARG A 45 6.83 -7.45 7.05
N LEU A 46 6.60 -8.02 5.88
CA LEU A 46 6.52 -7.27 4.62
C LEU A 46 5.10 -7.34 4.06
N TRP A 47 4.57 -6.17 3.74
CA TRP A 47 3.30 -6.00 3.07
C TRP A 47 3.51 -5.17 1.80
N ALA A 48 2.82 -5.53 0.74
CA ALA A 48 2.78 -4.71 -0.48
C ALA A 48 1.68 -3.66 -0.32
N ALA A 49 2.07 -2.39 -0.35
CA ALA A 49 1.12 -1.28 -0.22
C ALA A 49 0.26 -1.16 -1.48
N GLN A 50 -1.02 -0.89 -1.26
CA GLN A 50 -2.00 -0.70 -2.31
C GLN A 50 -2.70 0.65 -2.13
N THR A 51 -3.73 0.91 -2.88
CA THR A 51 -4.71 1.96 -2.65
C THR A 51 -6.03 1.30 -2.28
N PRO A 52 -6.93 1.96 -1.50
CA PRO A 52 -6.81 3.35 -1.06
C PRO A 52 -5.83 3.54 0.09
N GLN A 53 -5.31 4.77 0.18
CA GLN A 53 -4.59 5.28 1.34
C GLN A 53 -5.45 6.39 1.94
N ILE A 54 -5.82 6.26 3.20
CA ILE A 54 -6.84 7.10 3.83
C ILE A 54 -6.23 7.89 4.97
N PHE A 55 -6.50 9.20 5.01
CA PHE A 55 -5.90 10.11 5.98
C PHE A 55 -6.92 11.11 6.50
N GLU A 56 -6.77 11.51 7.76
CA GLU A 56 -7.39 12.73 8.24
C GLU A 56 -6.83 13.92 7.45
N TYR A 57 -7.71 14.79 6.97
CA TYR A 57 -7.31 15.91 6.11
C TYR A 57 -6.24 16.80 6.76
N ALA A 58 -6.45 17.23 8.00
CA ALA A 58 -5.52 18.12 8.69
C ALA A 58 -4.12 17.49 8.84
N LEU A 59 -4.08 16.19 9.11
CA LEU A 59 -2.84 15.46 9.28
C LEU A 59 -2.05 15.39 7.97
N LEU A 60 -2.72 15.06 6.88
CA LEU A 60 -2.10 14.97 5.56
C LEU A 60 -1.60 16.34 5.10
N TRP A 61 -2.40 17.38 5.31
CA TRP A 61 -2.04 18.73 4.94
C TRP A 61 -0.79 19.22 5.68
N GLN A 62 -0.72 19.01 7.00
CA GLN A 62 0.47 19.34 7.78
C GLN A 62 1.71 18.57 7.32
N ALA A 63 1.54 17.30 6.96
CA ALA A 63 2.64 16.47 6.47
C ALA A 63 3.20 17.03 5.16
N HIS A 64 2.34 17.46 4.24
CA HIS A 64 2.77 18.07 2.99
C HIS A 64 3.59 19.35 3.22
N GLN A 65 3.27 20.13 4.24
CA GLN A 65 4.00 21.35 4.55
C GLN A 65 5.36 21.09 5.19
N ARG A 66 5.49 20.00 5.95
CA ARG A 66 6.72 19.69 6.71
C ARG A 66 7.67 18.78 5.98
N CYS A 67 7.19 17.98 5.05
CA CYS A 67 8.02 17.01 4.35
C CYS A 67 8.87 17.69 3.29
N THR A 68 10.19 17.58 3.42
CA THR A 68 11.16 18.17 2.49
C THR A 68 11.88 17.12 1.65
N GLN A 69 11.63 15.83 1.90
CA GLN A 69 12.31 14.73 1.22
C GLN A 69 11.41 14.07 0.21
N PRO A 70 11.97 13.53 -0.89
CA PRO A 70 11.18 12.75 -1.83
C PRO A 70 10.66 11.48 -1.19
N VAL A 71 9.38 11.18 -1.42
CA VAL A 71 8.71 10.00 -0.88
C VAL A 71 7.97 9.28 -2.00
N THR A 72 7.74 7.98 -1.83
CA THR A 72 7.09 7.16 -2.84
C THR A 72 5.56 7.23 -2.77
N ASP A 73 4.99 7.57 -1.61
CA ASP A 73 3.56 7.76 -1.43
C ASP A 73 3.29 8.69 -0.23
N ASP A 74 2.02 9.04 -0.03
CA ASP A 74 1.62 9.93 1.06
C ASP A 74 1.86 9.29 2.44
N ALA A 75 1.72 7.98 2.54
CA ALA A 75 2.01 7.27 3.78
C ALA A 75 3.48 7.40 4.18
N ALA A 76 4.39 7.26 3.21
CA ALA A 76 5.83 7.42 3.46
C ALA A 76 6.15 8.83 3.98
N MET A 77 5.41 9.83 3.53
CA MET A 77 5.56 11.20 4.02
C MET A 77 5.24 11.30 5.51
N LEU A 78 4.14 10.71 5.95
CA LEU A 78 3.77 10.67 7.37
C LEU A 78 4.77 9.87 8.20
N GLU A 79 5.22 8.74 7.69
CA GLU A 79 6.22 7.91 8.35
C GLU A 79 7.52 8.68 8.56
N SER A 80 7.97 9.46 7.57
CA SER A 80 9.19 10.26 7.67
C SER A 80 9.12 11.31 8.77
N LEU A 81 7.92 11.72 9.14
CA LEU A 81 7.67 12.69 10.21
C LEU A 81 7.40 12.02 11.57
N GLY A 82 7.52 10.68 11.61
CA GLY A 82 7.34 9.92 12.86
C GLY A 82 5.89 9.67 13.24
N HIS A 83 4.94 9.92 12.33
CA HIS A 83 3.53 9.66 12.61
C HIS A 83 3.16 8.20 12.31
N PRO A 84 2.45 7.51 13.22
CA PRO A 84 2.04 6.13 12.96
C PRO A 84 1.04 6.03 11.82
N VAL A 85 1.21 5.02 10.98
CA VAL A 85 0.32 4.69 9.86
C VAL A 85 -0.06 3.22 9.98
N LYS A 86 -1.35 2.92 9.91
CA LYS A 86 -1.84 1.55 10.06
C LYS A 86 -2.09 0.89 8.70
N MET A 87 -1.62 -0.35 8.54
CA MET A 87 -2.02 -1.18 7.41
C MET A 87 -3.37 -1.82 7.68
N PHE A 88 -4.20 -1.93 6.65
CA PHE A 88 -5.42 -2.75 6.69
C PHE A 88 -5.45 -3.68 5.48
N LEU A 89 -6.14 -4.79 5.60
CA LEU A 89 -6.15 -5.81 4.55
C LEU A 89 -6.90 -5.31 3.31
N GLY A 90 -6.18 -5.25 2.20
CA GLY A 90 -6.74 -5.02 0.87
C GLY A 90 -7.14 -6.35 0.23
N ALA A 91 -6.78 -6.54 -1.02
CA ALA A 91 -7.05 -7.77 -1.75
C ALA A 91 -5.98 -7.96 -2.83
N TYR A 92 -5.60 -9.20 -3.11
CA TYR A 92 -4.58 -9.47 -4.14
C TYR A 92 -5.04 -9.06 -5.53
N GLU A 93 -6.34 -9.09 -5.80
CA GLU A 93 -6.93 -8.61 -7.05
C GLU A 93 -7.02 -7.09 -7.15
N ASN A 94 -6.71 -6.36 -6.08
CA ASN A 94 -6.68 -4.89 -6.06
C ASN A 94 -5.35 -4.40 -6.62
N ILE A 95 -5.19 -4.49 -7.94
CA ILE A 95 -3.96 -4.14 -8.64
C ILE A 95 -4.02 -2.72 -9.19
N LYS A 96 -2.84 -2.10 -9.34
CA LYS A 96 -2.70 -0.83 -10.04
C LYS A 96 -2.47 -1.13 -11.52
N VAL A 97 -3.36 -0.68 -12.38
CA VAL A 97 -3.25 -0.90 -13.82
C VAL A 97 -2.27 0.12 -14.41
N THR A 98 -1.08 -0.34 -14.77
CA THR A 98 -0.01 0.51 -15.34
C THR A 98 0.52 -0.03 -16.67
N THR A 99 0.25 -1.29 -17.00
CA THR A 99 0.70 -1.95 -18.23
C THR A 99 -0.46 -2.60 -18.95
N THR A 100 -0.24 -3.01 -20.20
CA THR A 100 -1.23 -3.76 -20.96
C THR A 100 -1.55 -5.11 -20.30
N ASP A 101 -0.52 -5.76 -19.74
CA ASP A 101 -0.71 -7.02 -19.03
C ASP A 101 -1.58 -6.83 -17.80
N ASP A 102 -1.39 -5.72 -17.07
CA ASP A 102 -2.23 -5.39 -15.91
C ASP A 102 -3.68 -5.21 -16.32
N LEU A 103 -3.93 -4.61 -17.48
CA LEU A 103 -5.29 -4.43 -17.98
C LEU A 103 -5.98 -5.79 -18.23
N VAL A 104 -5.27 -6.75 -18.81
CA VAL A 104 -5.80 -8.11 -19.04
C VAL A 104 -6.13 -8.79 -17.70
N ILE A 105 -5.22 -8.66 -16.72
CA ILE A 105 -5.42 -9.22 -15.38
C ILE A 105 -6.64 -8.58 -14.71
N ALA A 106 -6.78 -7.25 -14.80
CA ALA A 106 -7.92 -6.52 -14.22
C ALA A 106 -9.24 -6.96 -14.85
N GLU A 107 -9.28 -7.15 -16.17
CA GLU A 107 -10.47 -7.65 -16.86
C GLU A 107 -10.88 -9.03 -16.34
N ARG A 108 -9.90 -9.91 -16.12
CA ARG A 108 -10.14 -11.25 -15.59
C ARG A 108 -10.77 -11.19 -14.20
N PHE A 109 -10.25 -10.32 -13.33
CA PHE A 109 -10.80 -10.14 -11.99
C PHE A 109 -12.21 -9.58 -12.01
N LEU A 110 -12.51 -8.64 -12.91
CA LEU A 110 -13.86 -8.09 -13.06
C LEU A 110 -14.85 -9.15 -13.53
N LYS A 111 -14.48 -10.00 -14.48
CA LYS A 111 -15.32 -11.09 -14.96
C LYS A 111 -15.62 -12.10 -13.87
N ALA A 112 -14.63 -12.46 -13.07
CA ALA A 112 -14.82 -13.36 -11.93
C ALA A 112 -15.78 -12.76 -10.90
N SER A 113 -15.67 -11.45 -10.63
CA SER A 113 -16.52 -10.74 -9.70
C SER A 113 -17.97 -10.64 -10.18
N SER A 114 -18.20 -10.46 -11.49
CA SER A 114 -19.54 -10.31 -12.05
C SER A 114 -20.29 -11.62 -12.19
N ASN A 115 -19.64 -12.75 -12.02
CA ASN A 115 -20.24 -14.10 -12.11
C ASN A 115 -20.70 -14.65 -10.75
N ILE A 116 -20.66 -13.83 -9.72
CA ILE A 116 -21.08 -14.21 -8.36
C ILE A 116 -22.59 -14.11 -8.18
#